data_05a160f1b7d2c1a3d96633560c315a18
#
_entry.id   05a160f1b7d2c1a3d96633560c315a18
#
_cell.length_a   1.000
_cell.length_b   1.000
_cell.length_c   1.000
_cell.angle_alpha   90.00
_cell.angle_beta   90.00
_cell.angle_gamma   90.00
#
_symmetry.space_group_name_H-M   'P 1'
#
loop_
_entity.id
_entity.type
_entity.pdbx_description
1 polymer ?
#
loop_
_entity_poly.entity_id
_entity_poly.type
_entity_poly.pdbx_seq_one_letter_code
_entity_poly.pdbx_strand_id
1 'polypeptide(L)'
;MLFSMVLYFTGTGNSRHAAQRIADALGDQLLSMSDRIKTEDTSPVKTDERLVIVTPTYAWRTPRLVENWLRRTEFSGTRQAWFVMTCGSEIGNAAKYNHVLCREKQFAYMGTTQIVMPENYIAMFDAPQAEEARQIVVKAEPDIDRAVSAIAASQTFPPPRHNLYDRFMSGPVNPIFYSFFVKAKAFAASNACTGCGQCVRLCPTNNITIQNGKPVWGSDCTHCMACICHCPTEAIEYGKKSAGKPRYHFEAL
;
A
#
# COMPACT_ATOMS: atom_id res chain seq x y z
N MET A 1 26.32 10.94 10.17
CA MET A 1 25.69 10.18 9.08
C MET A 1 24.44 10.93 8.63
N LEU A 2 24.29 11.16 7.33
CA LEU A 2 23.05 11.69 6.77
C LEU A 2 22.01 10.55 6.74
N PHE A 3 20.79 10.84 7.12
CA PHE A 3 19.71 9.84 7.18
C PHE A 3 18.77 10.06 6.00
N SER A 4 18.65 9.06 5.16
CA SER A 4 17.64 8.97 4.12
C SER A 4 16.63 7.91 4.48
N MET A 5 15.38 8.09 4.10
CA MET A 5 14.28 7.27 4.59
C MET A 5 13.40 6.77 3.45
N VAL A 6 13.17 5.47 3.42
CA VAL A 6 12.14 4.83 2.62
C VAL A 6 10.99 4.42 3.53
N LEU A 7 9.86 5.10 3.40
CA LEU A 7 8.62 4.77 4.10
C LEU A 7 7.80 3.81 3.25
N TYR A 8 7.23 2.77 3.86
CA TYR A 8 6.32 1.90 3.10
C TYR A 8 5.06 1.56 3.88
N PHE A 9 3.97 1.42 3.13
CA PHE A 9 2.73 0.79 3.57
C PHE A 9 2.40 -0.36 2.63
N THR A 10 2.01 -1.51 3.18
CA THR A 10 1.66 -2.69 2.38
C THR A 10 0.53 -3.48 3.02
N GLY A 11 -0.33 -4.09 2.19
CA GLY A 11 -1.32 -5.06 2.62
C GLY A 11 -0.83 -6.50 2.41
N THR A 12 -0.28 -6.79 1.25
CA THR A 12 0.08 -8.16 0.81
C THR A 12 1.53 -8.29 0.33
N GLY A 13 2.41 -7.35 0.69
CA GLY A 13 3.86 -7.45 0.47
C GLY A 13 4.41 -6.70 -0.75
N ASN A 14 3.63 -6.42 -1.79
CA ASN A 14 4.11 -5.78 -3.03
C ASN A 14 4.90 -4.48 -2.78
N SER A 15 4.30 -3.53 -2.05
CA SER A 15 4.96 -2.26 -1.76
C SER A 15 6.15 -2.43 -0.81
N ARG A 16 6.13 -3.42 0.09
CA ARG A 16 7.29 -3.75 0.93
C ARG A 16 8.46 -4.23 0.09
N HIS A 17 8.21 -5.12 -0.89
CA HIS A 17 9.25 -5.58 -1.80
C HIS A 17 9.90 -4.40 -2.56
N ALA A 18 9.11 -3.57 -3.21
CA ALA A 18 9.63 -2.40 -3.92
C ALA A 18 10.41 -1.45 -2.98
N ALA A 19 9.90 -1.21 -1.77
CA ALA A 19 10.55 -0.36 -0.78
C ALA A 19 11.89 -0.94 -0.30
N GLN A 20 11.94 -2.25 -0.03
CA GLN A 20 13.17 -2.95 0.37
C GLN A 20 14.23 -2.86 -0.72
N ARG A 21 13.87 -3.16 -2.00
CA ARG A 21 14.77 -3.04 -3.14
C ARG A 21 15.34 -1.63 -3.29
N ILE A 22 14.50 -0.60 -3.12
CA ILE A 22 14.93 0.81 -3.17
C ILE A 22 15.87 1.12 -2.00
N ALA A 23 15.49 0.74 -0.78
CA ALA A 23 16.29 1.01 0.42
C ALA A 23 17.68 0.34 0.35
N ASP A 24 17.72 -0.94 -0.04
CA ASP A 24 18.98 -1.70 -0.17
C ASP A 24 19.91 -1.10 -1.23
N ALA A 25 19.35 -0.72 -2.39
CA ALA A 25 20.14 -0.14 -3.49
C ALA A 25 20.70 1.26 -3.16
N LEU A 26 20.00 2.02 -2.32
CA LEU A 26 20.39 3.40 -1.96
C LEU A 26 21.12 3.48 -0.60
N GLY A 27 21.17 2.39 0.17
CA GLY A 27 21.70 2.38 1.54
C GLY A 27 20.82 3.17 2.52
N ASP A 28 19.52 3.28 2.26
CA ASP A 28 18.58 4.08 3.02
C ASP A 28 17.92 3.26 4.14
N GLN A 29 17.45 3.94 5.18
CA GLN A 29 16.68 3.30 6.24
C GLN A 29 15.27 2.99 5.75
N LEU A 30 14.75 1.82 6.13
CA LEU A 30 13.40 1.38 5.82
C LEU A 30 12.50 1.51 7.04
N LEU A 31 11.32 2.15 6.89
CA LEU A 31 10.36 2.34 7.96
C LEU A 31 8.96 1.92 7.53
N SER A 32 8.35 1.04 8.35
CA SER A 32 6.98 0.56 8.14
C SER A 32 5.96 1.59 8.63
N MET A 33 5.22 2.19 7.71
CA MET A 33 4.04 3.00 8.06
C MET A 33 2.91 2.12 8.60
N SER A 34 2.82 0.84 8.19
CA SER A 34 1.81 -0.08 8.71
C SER A 34 1.94 -0.24 10.23
N ASP A 35 3.17 -0.41 10.73
CA ASP A 35 3.43 -0.59 12.17
C ASP A 35 3.18 0.70 12.94
N ARG A 36 3.65 1.83 12.41
CA ARG A 36 3.40 3.15 13.00
C ARG A 36 1.90 3.49 13.08
N ILE A 37 1.15 3.21 12.01
CA ILE A 37 -0.30 3.41 11.98
C ILE A 37 -0.98 2.50 13.00
N LYS A 38 -0.58 1.23 13.06
CA LYS A 38 -1.14 0.24 13.99
C LYS A 38 -0.95 0.60 15.44
N THR A 39 0.20 1.19 15.78
CA THR A 39 0.54 1.63 17.15
C THR A 39 0.18 3.09 17.41
N GLU A 40 -0.49 3.76 16.46
CA GLU A 40 -0.81 5.20 16.50
C GLU A 40 0.42 6.11 16.70
N ASP A 41 1.60 5.61 16.33
CA ASP A 41 2.87 6.30 16.48
C ASP A 41 3.04 7.37 15.38
N THR A 42 3.00 8.63 15.77
CA THR A 42 3.28 9.80 14.93
C THR A 42 4.56 10.53 15.37
N SER A 43 5.46 9.83 16.05
CA SER A 43 6.78 10.39 16.42
C SER A 43 7.48 10.96 15.20
N PRO A 44 8.22 12.08 15.35
CA PRO A 44 8.88 12.76 14.25
C PRO A 44 9.80 11.82 13.43
N VAL A 45 9.77 11.98 12.13
CA VAL A 45 10.67 11.28 11.21
C VAL A 45 11.74 12.24 10.74
N LYS A 46 13.01 11.89 11.00
CA LYS A 46 14.17 12.65 10.52
C LYS A 46 14.65 12.04 9.20
N THR A 47 14.90 12.92 8.20
CA THR A 47 15.47 12.52 6.92
C THR A 47 16.31 13.66 6.37
N ASP A 48 17.61 13.46 6.16
CA ASP A 48 18.54 14.53 5.84
C ASP A 48 18.74 14.73 4.33
N GLU A 49 18.58 13.69 3.50
CA GLU A 49 18.82 13.76 2.05
C GLU A 49 17.57 13.56 1.22
N ARG A 50 16.83 12.46 1.45
CA ARG A 50 15.68 12.09 0.62
C ARG A 50 14.61 11.35 1.42
N LEU A 51 13.38 11.50 0.98
CA LEU A 51 12.22 10.79 1.49
C LEU A 51 11.54 10.04 0.34
N VAL A 52 11.50 8.72 0.40
CA VAL A 52 10.80 7.91 -0.57
C VAL A 52 9.57 7.31 0.09
N ILE A 53 8.40 7.49 -0.51
CA ILE A 53 7.11 7.02 0.02
C ILE A 53 6.59 5.93 -0.91
N VAL A 54 6.56 4.68 -0.44
CA VAL A 54 6.15 3.50 -1.23
C VAL A 54 4.82 2.98 -0.72
N THR A 55 3.79 3.00 -1.56
CA THR A 55 2.43 2.61 -1.16
C THR A 55 1.69 1.83 -2.26
N PRO A 56 0.72 1.00 -1.91
CA PRO A 56 -0.23 0.51 -2.90
C PRO A 56 -1.15 1.64 -3.37
N THR A 57 -1.84 1.39 -4.46
CA THR A 57 -2.89 2.26 -5.00
C THR A 57 -4.26 1.78 -4.52
N TYR A 58 -4.97 2.60 -3.74
CA TYR A 58 -6.33 2.31 -3.31
C TYR A 58 -7.30 3.30 -3.96
N ALA A 59 -8.18 2.78 -4.79
CA ALA A 59 -9.15 3.60 -5.53
C ALA A 59 -8.47 4.81 -6.22
N TRP A 60 -7.41 4.53 -6.99
CA TRP A 60 -6.64 5.51 -7.79
C TRP A 60 -5.96 6.62 -6.99
N ARG A 61 -5.65 6.39 -5.71
CA ARG A 61 -4.88 7.31 -4.83
C ARG A 61 -4.00 6.56 -3.85
N THR A 62 -3.13 7.31 -3.19
CA THR A 62 -2.49 6.86 -1.94
C THR A 62 -3.57 6.50 -0.91
N PRO A 63 -3.42 5.39 -0.16
CA PRO A 63 -4.40 4.98 0.85
C PRO A 63 -4.66 6.09 1.88
N ARG A 64 -5.93 6.34 2.20
CA ARG A 64 -6.33 7.42 3.11
C ARG A 64 -5.67 7.35 4.48
N LEU A 65 -5.48 6.12 5.02
CA LEU A 65 -4.81 5.95 6.31
C LEU A 65 -3.33 6.38 6.23
N VAL A 66 -2.67 6.18 5.09
CA VAL A 66 -1.30 6.65 4.84
C VAL A 66 -1.27 8.17 4.72
N GLU A 67 -2.15 8.77 3.91
CA GLU A 67 -2.24 10.24 3.82
C GLU A 67 -2.48 10.87 5.20
N ASN A 68 -3.39 10.31 6.00
CA ASN A 68 -3.71 10.79 7.34
C ASN A 68 -2.50 10.68 8.28
N TRP A 69 -1.76 9.57 8.23
CA TRP A 69 -0.56 9.39 9.03
C TRP A 69 0.53 10.40 8.62
N LEU A 70 0.77 10.56 7.32
CA LEU A 70 1.75 11.54 6.80
C LEU A 70 1.39 12.97 7.22
N ARG A 71 0.10 13.35 7.22
CA ARG A 71 -0.33 14.67 7.68
C ARG A 71 -0.05 14.92 9.16
N ARG A 72 -0.25 13.89 10.01
CA ARG A 72 -0.08 13.96 11.47
C ARG A 72 1.38 13.85 11.93
N THR A 73 2.22 13.20 11.13
CA THR A 73 3.64 12.99 11.47
C THR A 73 4.45 14.25 11.11
N GLU A 74 5.31 14.69 12.02
CA GLU A 74 6.29 15.72 11.76
C GLU A 74 7.51 15.16 11.01
N PHE A 75 8.03 15.94 10.07
CA PHE A 75 9.23 15.59 9.31
C PHE A 75 10.26 16.69 9.44
N SER A 76 11.52 16.31 9.70
CA SER A 76 12.65 17.23 9.80
C SER A 76 13.77 16.82 8.83
N GLY A 77 14.58 17.79 8.40
CA GLY A 77 15.69 17.63 7.47
C GLY A 77 15.29 17.91 6.02
N THR A 78 15.58 16.98 5.08
CA THR A 78 15.24 17.16 3.66
C THR A 78 13.74 17.26 3.44
N ARG A 79 13.38 18.02 2.42
CA ARG A 79 11.99 18.13 2.00
C ARG A 79 11.70 17.55 0.63
N GLN A 80 12.67 16.86 0.02
CA GLN A 80 12.48 16.19 -1.27
C GLN A 80 11.75 14.86 -1.06
N ALA A 81 10.60 14.69 -1.72
CA ALA A 81 9.77 13.49 -1.58
C ALA A 81 9.41 12.86 -2.92
N TRP A 82 9.76 11.58 -3.09
CA TRP A 82 9.38 10.73 -4.21
C TRP A 82 8.26 9.77 -3.81
N PHE A 83 7.30 9.55 -4.70
CA PHE A 83 6.25 8.56 -4.50
C PHE A 83 6.41 7.40 -5.48
N VAL A 84 6.48 6.19 -4.95
CA VAL A 84 6.47 4.94 -5.72
C VAL A 84 5.19 4.18 -5.38
N MET A 85 4.31 4.01 -6.35
CA MET A 85 3.00 3.40 -6.09
C MET A 85 2.88 2.06 -6.80
N THR A 86 2.63 0.99 -6.03
CA THR A 86 2.32 -0.32 -6.60
C THR A 86 0.84 -0.41 -6.95
N CYS A 87 0.52 -1.04 -8.07
CA CYS A 87 -0.86 -1.20 -8.58
C CYS A 87 -0.99 -2.50 -9.37
N GLY A 88 -2.21 -3.01 -9.54
CA GLY A 88 -2.47 -4.14 -10.44
C GLY A 88 -2.44 -3.74 -11.91
N SER A 89 -2.76 -2.48 -12.23
CA SER A 89 -2.76 -1.96 -13.62
C SER A 89 -2.31 -0.50 -13.69
N GLU A 90 -2.96 0.41 -12.97
CA GLU A 90 -2.75 1.85 -13.09
C GLU A 90 -2.93 2.58 -11.76
N ILE A 91 -2.35 3.76 -11.65
CA ILE A 91 -2.50 4.65 -10.49
C ILE A 91 -3.49 5.80 -10.72
N GLY A 92 -4.07 5.89 -11.91
CA GLY A 92 -4.92 7.01 -12.32
C GLY A 92 -4.22 8.36 -12.16
N ASN A 93 -4.92 9.33 -11.60
CA ASN A 93 -4.36 10.67 -11.34
C ASN A 93 -3.84 10.83 -9.89
N ALA A 94 -3.29 9.78 -9.28
CA ALA A 94 -2.74 9.83 -7.93
C ALA A 94 -1.66 10.90 -7.75
N ALA A 95 -0.82 11.12 -8.78
CA ALA A 95 0.24 12.12 -8.78
C ALA A 95 -0.25 13.53 -8.38
N LYS A 96 -1.45 13.94 -8.83
CA LYS A 96 -2.07 15.22 -8.42
C LYS A 96 -2.26 15.30 -6.91
N TYR A 97 -2.74 14.23 -6.29
CA TYR A 97 -3.05 14.19 -4.85
C TYR A 97 -1.79 14.09 -4.01
N ASN A 98 -0.79 13.34 -4.47
CA ASN A 98 0.53 13.30 -3.84
C ASN A 98 1.22 14.66 -3.88
N HIS A 99 1.10 15.40 -5.00
CA HIS A 99 1.60 16.77 -5.09
C HIS A 99 0.88 17.70 -4.11
N VAL A 100 -0.44 17.59 -3.95
CA VAL A 100 -1.20 18.37 -2.95
C VAL A 100 -0.71 18.05 -1.54
N LEU A 101 -0.52 16.78 -1.21
CA LEU A 101 0.00 16.34 0.09
C LEU A 101 1.42 16.89 0.34
N CYS A 102 2.29 16.88 -0.68
CA CYS A 102 3.61 17.50 -0.60
C CYS A 102 3.52 19.01 -0.26
N ARG A 103 2.60 19.73 -0.89
CA ARG A 103 2.38 21.16 -0.58
C ARG A 103 1.93 21.37 0.86
N GLU A 104 0.98 20.57 1.35
CA GLU A 104 0.50 20.61 2.74
C GLU A 104 1.64 20.37 3.75
N LYS A 105 2.56 19.42 3.41
CA LYS A 105 3.72 19.07 4.24
C LYS A 105 4.97 19.90 3.97
N GLN A 106 4.90 20.86 3.03
CA GLN A 106 6.03 21.68 2.58
C GLN A 106 7.20 20.83 2.05
N PHE A 107 6.89 19.68 1.41
CA PHE A 107 7.87 18.89 0.68
C PHE A 107 8.05 19.42 -0.74
N ALA A 108 9.27 19.35 -1.25
CA ALA A 108 9.54 19.46 -2.68
C ALA A 108 9.10 18.15 -3.36
N TYR A 109 8.03 18.22 -4.15
CA TYR A 109 7.49 17.06 -4.86
C TYR A 109 8.43 16.65 -6.00
N MET A 110 9.02 15.47 -5.88
CA MET A 110 9.96 14.90 -6.85
C MET A 110 9.30 13.93 -7.84
N GLY A 111 7.98 13.86 -7.81
CA GLY A 111 7.19 13.06 -8.75
C GLY A 111 6.57 11.81 -8.15
N THR A 112 5.73 11.16 -8.95
CA THR A 112 5.09 9.87 -8.64
C THR A 112 5.32 8.92 -9.80
N THR A 113 5.82 7.72 -9.52
CA THR A 113 5.93 6.62 -10.48
C THR A 113 5.06 5.45 -10.06
N GLN A 114 4.67 4.61 -11.02
CA GLN A 114 3.94 3.37 -10.77
C GLN A 114 4.84 2.15 -10.99
N ILE A 115 4.57 1.10 -10.21
CA ILE A 115 5.11 -0.24 -10.39
C ILE A 115 3.95 -1.21 -10.50
N VAL A 116 3.79 -1.85 -11.66
CA VAL A 116 2.74 -2.86 -11.84
C VAL A 116 3.15 -4.14 -11.14
N MET A 117 2.34 -4.59 -10.18
CA MET A 117 2.57 -5.75 -9.33
C MET A 117 1.33 -6.66 -9.35
N PRO A 118 1.45 -7.92 -8.91
CA PRO A 118 0.31 -8.84 -8.89
C PRO A 118 -0.90 -8.25 -8.18
N GLU A 119 -2.09 -8.42 -8.78
CA GLU A 119 -3.35 -7.99 -8.18
C GLU A 119 -3.64 -8.76 -6.89
N ASN A 120 -4.12 -8.06 -5.88
CA ASN A 120 -4.45 -8.64 -4.57
C ASN A 120 -5.83 -8.26 -4.04
N TYR A 121 -6.57 -7.38 -4.72
CA TYR A 121 -7.87 -6.89 -4.27
C TYR A 121 -8.98 -7.88 -4.62
N ILE A 122 -8.90 -9.09 -4.04
CA ILE A 122 -9.80 -10.22 -4.32
C ILE A 122 -11.27 -9.98 -3.93
N ALA A 123 -11.57 -8.93 -3.17
CA ALA A 123 -12.94 -8.49 -2.94
C ALA A 123 -13.64 -8.00 -4.22
N MET A 124 -12.88 -7.70 -5.29
CA MET A 124 -13.42 -7.19 -6.56
C MET A 124 -12.80 -7.85 -7.80
N PHE A 125 -11.49 -8.11 -7.80
CA PHE A 125 -10.73 -8.66 -8.93
C PHE A 125 -10.25 -10.08 -8.63
N ASP A 126 -9.68 -10.74 -9.62
CA ASP A 126 -9.02 -12.03 -9.44
C ASP A 126 -7.52 -11.80 -9.22
N ALA A 127 -6.96 -12.49 -8.24
CA ALA A 127 -5.51 -12.54 -8.08
C ALA A 127 -4.90 -13.55 -9.04
N PRO A 128 -3.67 -13.33 -9.54
CA PRO A 128 -2.98 -14.30 -10.37
C PRO A 128 -2.59 -15.55 -9.58
N GLN A 129 -2.39 -16.68 -10.28
CA GLN A 129 -1.76 -17.86 -9.72
C GLN A 129 -0.27 -17.60 -9.44
N ALA A 130 0.35 -18.42 -8.59
CA ALA A 130 1.72 -18.18 -8.12
C ALA A 130 2.74 -18.00 -9.25
N GLU A 131 2.68 -18.82 -10.32
CA GLU A 131 3.61 -18.72 -11.44
C GLU A 131 3.42 -17.41 -12.24
N GLU A 132 2.16 -17.04 -12.52
CA GLU A 132 1.83 -15.78 -13.16
C GLU A 132 2.28 -14.57 -12.30
N ALA A 133 2.07 -14.66 -10.98
CA ALA A 133 2.51 -13.64 -10.03
C ALA A 133 4.04 -13.45 -10.07
N ARG A 134 4.83 -14.55 -10.10
CA ARG A 134 6.30 -14.48 -10.26
C ARG A 134 6.69 -13.75 -11.54
N GLN A 135 6.03 -14.07 -12.65
CA GLN A 135 6.32 -13.41 -13.94
C GLN A 135 5.99 -11.91 -13.92
N ILE A 136 4.90 -11.50 -13.23
CA ILE A 136 4.58 -10.10 -13.05
C ILE A 136 5.65 -9.40 -12.21
N VAL A 137 6.12 -10.02 -11.11
CA VAL A 137 7.19 -9.47 -10.28
C VAL A 137 8.49 -9.31 -11.08
N VAL A 138 8.90 -10.32 -11.85
CA VAL A 138 10.09 -10.23 -12.72
C VAL A 138 9.97 -9.08 -13.71
N LYS A 139 8.79 -8.84 -14.28
CA LYS A 139 8.56 -7.70 -15.18
C LYS A 139 8.57 -6.34 -14.47
N ALA A 140 8.29 -6.31 -13.17
CA ALA A 140 8.30 -5.09 -12.36
C ALA A 140 9.72 -4.65 -11.96
N GLU A 141 10.69 -5.56 -11.87
CA GLU A 141 12.05 -5.27 -11.42
C GLU A 141 12.74 -4.14 -12.21
N PRO A 142 12.69 -4.09 -13.56
CA PRO A 142 13.26 -2.97 -14.31
C PRO A 142 12.61 -1.61 -13.99
N ASP A 143 11.34 -1.58 -13.60
CA ASP A 143 10.66 -0.33 -13.20
C ASP A 143 11.16 0.13 -11.83
N ILE A 144 11.40 -0.80 -10.90
CA ILE A 144 12.02 -0.51 -9.60
C ILE A 144 13.44 0.03 -9.82
N ASP A 145 14.25 -0.59 -10.67
CA ASP A 145 15.62 -0.16 -10.96
C ASP A 145 15.66 1.24 -11.61
N ARG A 146 14.69 1.57 -12.47
CA ARG A 146 14.53 2.94 -13.00
C ARG A 146 14.20 3.95 -11.91
N ALA A 147 13.32 3.58 -10.96
CA ALA A 147 12.99 4.43 -9.82
C ALA A 147 14.24 4.66 -8.95
N VAL A 148 14.99 3.61 -8.62
CA VAL A 148 16.26 3.70 -7.88
C VAL A 148 17.23 4.65 -8.57
N SER A 149 17.44 4.49 -9.88
CA SER A 149 18.39 5.32 -10.66
C SER A 149 18.02 6.81 -10.63
N ALA A 150 16.72 7.12 -10.78
CA ALA A 150 16.23 8.50 -10.74
C ALA A 150 16.37 9.12 -9.34
N ILE A 151 16.05 8.36 -8.29
CA ILE A 151 16.17 8.82 -6.89
C ILE A 151 17.63 9.04 -6.52
N ALA A 152 18.54 8.10 -6.89
CA ALA A 152 19.97 8.22 -6.64
C ALA A 152 20.57 9.48 -7.29
N ALA A 153 20.10 9.81 -8.49
CA ALA A 153 20.51 11.01 -9.23
C ALA A 153 19.78 12.29 -8.79
N SER A 154 18.94 12.24 -7.75
CA SER A 154 18.06 13.35 -7.30
C SER A 154 17.19 13.94 -8.43
N GLN A 155 16.80 13.11 -9.40
CA GLN A 155 15.96 13.50 -10.53
C GLN A 155 14.49 13.34 -10.20
N THR A 156 13.67 14.21 -10.77
CA THR A 156 12.21 14.08 -10.68
C THR A 156 11.72 12.93 -11.57
N PHE A 157 10.73 12.18 -11.05
CA PHE A 157 10.03 11.25 -11.93
C PHE A 157 9.27 11.99 -13.02
N PRO A 158 9.23 11.47 -14.24
CA PRO A 158 8.39 12.03 -15.29
C PRO A 158 6.91 11.97 -14.86
N PRO A 159 6.10 12.98 -15.23
CA PRO A 159 4.69 12.98 -14.86
C PRO A 159 3.99 11.76 -15.49
N PRO A 160 3.23 10.98 -14.69
CA PRO A 160 2.47 9.86 -15.23
C PRO A 160 1.47 10.36 -16.29
N ARG A 161 1.31 9.60 -17.36
CA ARG A 161 0.25 9.88 -18.32
C ARG A 161 -1.10 9.64 -17.65
N HIS A 162 -2.02 10.56 -17.80
CA HIS A 162 -3.39 10.44 -17.32
C HIS A 162 -4.36 11.08 -18.29
N ASN A 163 -5.57 10.56 -18.35
CA ASN A 163 -6.65 11.02 -19.22
C ASN A 163 -7.86 11.54 -18.41
N LEU A 164 -8.96 11.86 -19.07
CA LEU A 164 -10.16 12.34 -18.39
C LEU A 164 -10.80 11.27 -17.50
N TYR A 165 -10.72 10.00 -17.88
CA TYR A 165 -11.20 8.88 -17.07
C TYR A 165 -10.42 8.79 -15.75
N ASP A 166 -9.08 8.87 -15.78
CA ASP A 166 -8.24 8.87 -14.59
C ASP A 166 -8.56 10.01 -13.62
N ARG A 167 -8.84 11.20 -14.19
CA ARG A 167 -9.26 12.36 -13.40
C ARG A 167 -10.61 12.15 -12.75
N PHE A 168 -11.55 11.50 -13.44
CA PHE A 168 -12.86 11.18 -12.92
C PHE A 168 -12.77 10.10 -11.83
N MET A 169 -12.03 9.01 -12.06
CA MET A 169 -11.87 7.91 -11.11
C MET A 169 -11.15 8.34 -9.83
N SER A 170 -10.03 9.06 -9.97
CA SER A 170 -9.29 9.58 -8.82
C SER A 170 -10.02 10.76 -8.13
N GLY A 171 -10.90 11.45 -8.82
CA GLY A 171 -11.67 12.59 -8.33
C GLY A 171 -12.95 12.16 -7.59
N PRO A 172 -14.11 12.34 -8.24
CA PRO A 172 -15.41 12.10 -7.60
C PRO A 172 -15.68 10.64 -7.28
N VAL A 173 -15.13 9.68 -8.05
CA VAL A 173 -15.37 8.24 -7.81
C VAL A 173 -14.66 7.76 -6.53
N ASN A 174 -13.46 8.26 -6.22
CA ASN A 174 -12.72 7.83 -5.04
C ASN A 174 -13.52 7.96 -3.72
N PRO A 175 -14.10 9.11 -3.34
CA PRO A 175 -14.88 9.21 -2.12
C PRO A 175 -16.14 8.34 -2.12
N ILE A 176 -16.79 8.20 -3.28
CA ILE A 176 -17.96 7.32 -3.45
C ILE A 176 -17.55 5.86 -3.21
N PHE A 177 -16.43 5.43 -3.81
CA PHE A 177 -15.91 4.08 -3.62
C PHE A 177 -15.66 3.76 -2.14
N TYR A 178 -15.00 4.64 -1.40
CA TYR A 178 -14.78 4.46 0.04
C TYR A 178 -16.09 4.41 0.81
N SER A 179 -17.08 5.25 0.46
CA SER A 179 -18.34 5.32 1.19
C SER A 179 -19.22 4.08 0.98
N PHE A 180 -19.19 3.45 -0.20
CA PHE A 180 -20.11 2.36 -0.53
C PHE A 180 -19.44 0.98 -0.60
N PHE A 181 -18.17 0.89 -1.01
CA PHE A 181 -17.51 -0.39 -1.28
C PHE A 181 -16.51 -0.81 -0.19
N VAL A 182 -15.83 0.13 0.46
CA VAL A 182 -14.85 -0.20 1.52
C VAL A 182 -15.60 -0.46 2.83
N LYS A 183 -16.13 -1.68 2.98
CA LYS A 183 -16.93 -2.11 4.14
C LYS A 183 -16.45 -3.46 4.67
N ALA A 184 -16.24 -3.56 5.99
CA ALA A 184 -15.86 -4.81 6.64
C ALA A 184 -16.98 -5.85 6.72
N LYS A 185 -18.24 -5.44 6.60
CA LYS A 185 -19.44 -6.26 6.90
C LYS A 185 -19.49 -7.62 6.16
N ALA A 186 -18.87 -7.69 4.97
CA ALA A 186 -18.87 -8.93 4.18
C ALA A 186 -17.73 -9.91 4.54
N PHE A 187 -16.77 -9.52 5.38
CA PHE A 187 -15.75 -10.43 5.87
C PHE A 187 -16.35 -11.40 6.88
N ALA A 188 -16.06 -12.67 6.69
CA ALA A 188 -16.45 -13.75 7.60
C ALA A 188 -15.39 -14.85 7.61
N ALA A 189 -15.28 -15.58 8.72
CA ALA A 189 -14.42 -16.74 8.82
C ALA A 189 -15.25 -18.02 8.84
N SER A 190 -14.87 -18.99 8.01
CA SER A 190 -15.45 -20.34 7.95
C SER A 190 -15.06 -21.19 9.16
N ASN A 191 -15.51 -22.45 9.18
CA ASN A 191 -15.11 -23.40 10.20
C ASN A 191 -13.66 -23.89 10.07
N ALA A 192 -12.98 -23.60 8.96
CA ALA A 192 -11.54 -23.86 8.80
C ALA A 192 -10.66 -22.88 9.63
N CYS A 193 -11.26 -21.87 10.24
CA CYS A 193 -10.53 -20.93 11.10
C CYS A 193 -10.02 -21.62 12.37
N THR A 194 -8.71 -21.55 12.60
CA THR A 194 -8.03 -22.12 13.78
C THR A 194 -7.91 -21.15 14.95
N GLY A 195 -8.39 -19.91 14.82
CA GLY A 195 -8.25 -18.87 15.84
C GLY A 195 -6.81 -18.35 16.04
N CYS A 196 -5.90 -18.55 15.10
CA CYS A 196 -4.46 -18.25 15.24
C CYS A 196 -4.12 -16.75 15.43
N GLY A 197 -5.08 -15.84 15.22
CA GLY A 197 -4.91 -14.40 15.41
C GLY A 197 -4.06 -13.68 14.35
N GLN A 198 -3.62 -14.37 13.28
CA GLN A 198 -2.82 -13.74 12.21
C GLN A 198 -3.50 -12.50 11.61
N CYS A 199 -4.79 -12.58 11.34
CA CYS A 199 -5.58 -11.47 10.81
C CYS A 199 -5.62 -10.25 11.76
N VAL A 200 -5.62 -10.47 13.08
CA VAL A 200 -5.53 -9.40 14.08
C VAL A 200 -4.15 -8.74 14.05
N ARG A 201 -3.09 -9.56 14.01
CA ARG A 201 -1.71 -9.04 13.96
C ARG A 201 -1.44 -8.19 12.73
N LEU A 202 -1.98 -8.59 11.57
CA LEU A 202 -1.75 -7.91 10.29
C LEU A 202 -2.67 -6.72 10.02
N CYS A 203 -3.74 -6.55 10.81
CA CYS A 203 -4.67 -5.44 10.58
C CYS A 203 -4.04 -4.10 10.95
N PRO A 204 -3.80 -3.18 10.00
CA PRO A 204 -3.13 -1.91 10.29
C PRO A 204 -3.98 -0.92 11.08
N THR A 205 -5.32 -1.12 11.08
CA THR A 205 -6.27 -0.26 11.80
C THR A 205 -6.79 -0.89 13.09
N ASN A 206 -6.22 -2.02 13.56
CA ASN A 206 -6.70 -2.78 14.70
C ASN A 206 -8.20 -3.14 14.65
N ASN A 207 -8.73 -3.24 13.45
CA ASN A 207 -10.18 -3.42 13.18
C ASN A 207 -10.68 -4.86 13.39
N ILE A 208 -9.84 -5.78 13.85
CA ILE A 208 -10.19 -7.19 14.00
C ILE A 208 -9.92 -7.65 15.44
N THR A 209 -10.91 -8.28 16.06
CA THR A 209 -10.79 -8.92 17.37
C THR A 209 -11.13 -10.39 17.29
N ILE A 210 -10.67 -11.21 18.23
CA ILE A 210 -11.09 -12.62 18.33
C ILE A 210 -12.23 -12.71 19.35
N GLN A 211 -13.38 -13.24 18.93
CA GLN A 211 -14.52 -13.52 19.78
C GLN A 211 -14.96 -14.97 19.55
N ASN A 212 -15.11 -15.72 20.63
CA ASN A 212 -15.44 -17.15 20.58
C ASN A 212 -14.56 -17.96 19.61
N GLY A 213 -13.23 -17.66 19.60
CA GLY A 213 -12.24 -18.34 18.75
C GLY A 213 -12.25 -17.94 17.28
N LYS A 214 -13.07 -16.98 16.87
CA LYS A 214 -13.17 -16.50 15.47
C LYS A 214 -12.92 -15.00 15.36
N PRO A 215 -12.37 -14.50 14.22
CA PRO A 215 -12.21 -13.07 13.99
C PRO A 215 -13.55 -12.38 13.74
N VAL A 216 -13.70 -11.21 14.34
CA VAL A 216 -14.82 -10.29 14.14
C VAL A 216 -14.25 -8.95 13.67
N TRP A 217 -14.83 -8.41 12.62
CA TRP A 217 -14.40 -7.14 12.01
C TRP A 217 -15.27 -5.99 12.50
N GLY A 218 -14.62 -4.90 12.90
CA GLY A 218 -15.26 -3.62 13.20
C GLY A 218 -15.55 -2.80 11.93
N SER A 219 -15.75 -1.49 12.12
CA SER A 219 -16.14 -0.56 11.05
C SER A 219 -14.97 0.11 10.34
N ASP A 220 -13.76 0.06 10.90
CA ASP A 220 -12.58 0.80 10.42
C ASP A 220 -11.69 -0.04 9.50
N CYS A 221 -12.29 -0.62 8.48
CA CYS A 221 -11.59 -1.43 7.49
C CYS A 221 -11.12 -0.58 6.30
N THR A 222 -9.86 -0.75 5.92
CA THR A 222 -9.28 -0.09 4.74
C THR A 222 -9.22 -0.97 3.48
N HIS A 223 -9.76 -2.18 3.54
CA HIS A 223 -9.71 -3.17 2.43
C HIS A 223 -8.29 -3.47 1.92
N CYS A 224 -7.31 -3.52 2.81
CA CYS A 224 -5.92 -3.84 2.46
C CYS A 224 -5.69 -5.31 2.07
N MET A 225 -6.68 -6.17 2.23
CA MET A 225 -6.65 -7.63 1.98
C MET A 225 -5.62 -8.41 2.82
N ALA A 226 -4.89 -7.80 3.73
CA ALA A 226 -3.90 -8.49 4.54
C ALA A 226 -4.48 -9.69 5.31
N CYS A 227 -5.62 -9.52 5.96
CA CYS A 227 -6.24 -10.57 6.77
C CYS A 227 -6.68 -11.79 5.94
N ILE A 228 -7.23 -11.58 4.75
CA ILE A 228 -7.77 -12.64 3.90
C ILE A 228 -6.66 -13.34 3.10
N CYS A 229 -5.68 -12.58 2.56
CA CYS A 229 -4.62 -13.15 1.74
C CYS A 229 -3.55 -13.90 2.56
N HIS A 230 -3.32 -13.52 3.82
CA HIS A 230 -2.36 -14.20 4.70
C HIS A 230 -3.01 -15.22 5.65
N CYS A 231 -4.28 -15.56 5.47
CA CYS A 231 -4.91 -16.57 6.31
C CYS A 231 -4.34 -17.95 6.01
N PRO A 232 -3.65 -18.62 6.96
CA PRO A 232 -2.93 -19.88 6.66
C PRO A 232 -3.84 -21.05 6.30
N THR A 233 -5.12 -20.97 6.66
CA THR A 233 -6.14 -21.98 6.33
C THR A 233 -7.14 -21.46 5.31
N GLU A 234 -6.90 -20.29 4.71
CA GLU A 234 -7.81 -19.62 3.77
C GLU A 234 -9.26 -19.52 4.28
N ALA A 235 -9.42 -19.48 5.60
CA ALA A 235 -10.72 -19.50 6.26
C ALA A 235 -11.52 -18.20 6.09
N ILE A 236 -10.86 -17.09 5.69
CA ILE A 236 -11.51 -15.78 5.61
C ILE A 236 -12.04 -15.55 4.20
N GLU A 237 -13.30 -15.13 4.10
CA GLU A 237 -13.96 -14.76 2.85
C GLU A 237 -14.57 -13.37 2.92
N TYR A 238 -14.68 -12.72 1.76
CA TYR A 238 -15.44 -11.48 1.55
C TYR A 238 -16.76 -11.80 0.85
N GLY A 239 -17.69 -12.37 1.58
CA GLY A 239 -18.93 -12.92 1.06
C GLY A 239 -18.65 -13.97 -0.02
N LYS A 240 -19.43 -13.93 -1.12
CA LYS A 240 -19.23 -14.83 -2.28
C LYS A 240 -18.16 -14.33 -3.26
N LYS A 241 -17.67 -13.10 -3.09
CA LYS A 241 -16.81 -12.43 -4.08
C LYS A 241 -15.37 -12.96 -4.09
N SER A 242 -14.90 -13.47 -2.96
CA SER A 242 -13.53 -14.01 -2.84
C SER A 242 -13.46 -15.53 -2.88
N ALA A 243 -14.60 -16.23 -2.88
CA ALA A 243 -14.66 -17.68 -2.87
C ALA A 243 -13.94 -18.30 -4.09
N GLY A 244 -13.01 -19.22 -3.84
CA GLY A 244 -12.24 -19.91 -4.87
C GLY A 244 -11.15 -19.06 -5.56
N LYS A 245 -10.96 -17.82 -5.16
CA LYS A 245 -9.88 -16.98 -5.70
C LYS A 245 -8.54 -17.27 -5.02
N PRO A 246 -7.42 -17.19 -5.75
CA PRO A 246 -6.07 -17.30 -5.17
C PRO A 246 -5.85 -16.28 -4.04
N ARG A 247 -5.10 -16.69 -3.02
CA ARG A 247 -4.75 -15.85 -1.86
C ARG A 247 -3.33 -15.30 -2.02
N TYR A 248 -3.17 -14.40 -2.97
CA TYR A 248 -1.87 -13.83 -3.26
C TYR A 248 -1.37 -12.94 -2.12
N HIS A 249 -0.15 -13.22 -1.66
CA HIS A 249 0.72 -12.29 -0.94
C HIS A 249 2.17 -12.56 -1.34
N PHE A 250 3.01 -11.54 -1.30
CA PHE A 250 4.37 -11.59 -1.87
C PHE A 250 5.23 -12.69 -1.24
N GLU A 251 5.10 -12.91 0.06
CA GLU A 251 5.89 -13.91 0.80
C GLU A 251 5.52 -15.37 0.47
N ALA A 252 4.45 -15.59 -0.30
CA ALA A 252 4.07 -16.93 -0.77
C ALA A 252 4.69 -17.30 -2.13
N LEU A 253 5.44 -16.39 -2.76
CA LEU A 253 6.18 -16.63 -4.00
C LEU A 253 7.55 -17.27 -3.75
#